data_b2009d77a179368efa27bfcc04366ba3
#
_entry.id   b2009d77a179368efa27bfcc04366ba3
#
_cell.length_a   1.000
_cell.length_b   1.000
_cell.length_c   1.000
_cell.angle_alpha   90.00
_cell.angle_beta   90.00
_cell.angle_gamma   90.00
#
_symmetry.space_group_name_H-M   'P 1'
#
loop_
_entity.id
_entity.type
_entity.pdbx_description
1 polymer ?
#
loop_
_entity_poly.entity_id
_entity_poly.type
_entity_poly.pdbx_seq_one_letter_code
_entity_poly.pdbx_strand_id
1 'polypeptide(L)'
;MRLVATLLVRDELDVLAANLEHHFAAGVDAVVVTDNGSVDGTRELLAEYADRAPVTVIDEPAHTYRQSEWVTRMARLAVEKLGADWLVHLDADEFGWTFRPGGDRVDLDEPQDVDLAGFFASLPAGQDVCRIRRDNMVGDLATPGSWPHRLVWRDTLALSERGTRIGDKAAHRADPAIVVEQGNHAVSGERAFAMTASPELVMLHVPDRGWEHYRRKIDQGGRSYEASGLPEEAGWHWRADYRRLQEGSLRETWEARQHSQATLRTWAGCGRIVPDDRLLRRLDMLRATAIHPQALDAVLGAGDF
;
A
#
# COMPACT_ATOMS: atom_id res chain seq x y z
N MET A 1 -13.77 17.27 -9.01
CA MET A 1 -13.10 16.85 -7.77
C MET A 1 -11.70 16.38 -8.17
N ARG A 2 -10.67 16.81 -7.44
CA ARG A 2 -9.28 16.39 -7.66
C ARG A 2 -8.82 15.48 -6.54
N LEU A 3 -8.51 14.23 -6.86
CA LEU A 3 -8.00 13.22 -5.94
C LEU A 3 -6.47 13.16 -6.04
N VAL A 4 -5.77 13.43 -4.95
CA VAL A 4 -4.30 13.35 -4.91
C VAL A 4 -3.87 12.27 -3.93
N ALA A 5 -2.94 11.40 -4.36
CA ALA A 5 -2.31 10.43 -3.48
C ALA A 5 -0.99 10.95 -2.90
N THR A 6 -0.68 10.57 -1.66
CA THR A 6 0.67 10.70 -1.10
C THR A 6 1.28 9.32 -0.93
N LEU A 7 2.57 9.18 -1.20
CA LEU A 7 3.27 7.90 -1.19
C LEU A 7 4.66 8.07 -0.57
N LEU A 8 4.94 7.35 0.50
CA LEU A 8 6.27 7.28 1.08
C LEU A 8 6.93 5.96 0.67
N VAL A 9 8.10 6.05 0.05
CA VAL A 9 8.79 4.86 -0.47
C VAL A 9 10.23 4.77 0.02
N ARG A 10 10.72 3.55 0.11
CA ARG A 10 12.13 3.20 0.24
C ARG A 10 12.37 1.79 -0.25
N ASP A 11 13.14 1.65 -1.34
CA ASP A 11 13.49 0.37 -1.95
C ASP A 11 12.28 -0.52 -2.28
N GLU A 12 11.33 0.05 -3.03
CA GLU A 12 10.05 -0.56 -3.43
C GLU A 12 9.94 -0.76 -4.96
N LEU A 13 11.09 -0.96 -5.64
CA LEU A 13 11.15 -1.09 -7.10
C LEU A 13 10.23 -2.21 -7.63
N ASP A 14 10.11 -3.31 -6.88
CA ASP A 14 9.35 -4.50 -7.26
C ASP A 14 7.83 -4.31 -7.24
N VAL A 15 7.32 -3.20 -6.68
CA VAL A 15 5.87 -2.95 -6.54
C VAL A 15 5.44 -1.57 -7.03
N LEU A 16 6.36 -0.60 -7.08
CA LEU A 16 6.05 0.80 -7.32
C LEU A 16 5.31 1.04 -8.64
N ALA A 17 5.74 0.40 -9.74
CA ALA A 17 5.08 0.54 -11.02
C ALA A 17 3.62 0.07 -10.96
N ALA A 18 3.37 -1.10 -10.37
CA ALA A 18 2.01 -1.60 -10.20
C ALA A 18 1.13 -0.64 -9.39
N ASN A 19 1.70 -0.05 -8.31
CA ASN A 19 0.99 0.90 -7.46
C ASN A 19 0.59 2.16 -8.24
N LEU A 20 1.53 2.79 -8.94
CA LEU A 20 1.27 4.02 -9.69
C LEU A 20 0.28 3.78 -10.83
N GLU A 21 0.49 2.73 -11.65
CA GLU A 21 -0.41 2.39 -12.77
C GLU A 21 -1.84 2.11 -12.29
N HIS A 22 -1.97 1.34 -11.20
CA HIS A 22 -3.27 1.04 -10.61
C HIS A 22 -4.01 2.31 -10.17
N HIS A 23 -3.33 3.20 -9.43
CA HIS A 23 -3.98 4.37 -8.85
C HIS A 23 -4.29 5.45 -9.89
N PHE A 24 -3.41 5.68 -10.88
CA PHE A 24 -3.75 6.56 -11.99
C PHE A 24 -4.96 6.04 -12.78
N ALA A 25 -4.99 4.75 -13.10
CA ALA A 25 -6.12 4.13 -13.77
C ALA A 25 -7.40 4.05 -12.90
N ALA A 26 -7.29 4.23 -11.59
CA ALA A 26 -8.41 4.34 -10.65
C ALA A 26 -8.89 5.79 -10.44
N GLY A 27 -8.36 6.76 -11.20
CA GLY A 27 -8.78 8.16 -11.17
C GLY A 27 -8.04 9.04 -10.18
N VAL A 28 -6.84 8.64 -9.70
CA VAL A 28 -5.95 9.55 -8.99
C VAL A 28 -5.36 10.56 -9.98
N ASP A 29 -5.55 11.84 -9.73
CA ASP A 29 -5.14 12.92 -10.63
C ASP A 29 -3.66 13.29 -10.53
N ALA A 30 -3.06 13.08 -9.36
CA ALA A 30 -1.63 13.34 -9.12
C ALA A 30 -1.13 12.56 -7.92
N VAL A 31 0.18 12.30 -7.88
CA VAL A 31 0.84 11.62 -6.76
C VAL A 31 2.00 12.48 -6.25
N VAL A 32 2.05 12.71 -4.95
CA VAL A 32 3.22 13.30 -4.27
C VAL A 32 3.96 12.18 -3.58
N VAL A 33 5.21 11.95 -3.99
CA VAL A 33 6.05 10.87 -3.47
C VAL A 33 7.20 11.44 -2.65
N THR A 34 7.43 10.91 -1.46
CA THR A 34 8.70 11.11 -0.76
C THR A 34 9.55 9.85 -0.90
N ASP A 35 10.71 9.96 -1.54
CA ASP A 35 11.73 8.91 -1.59
C ASP A 35 12.68 9.06 -0.40
N ASN A 36 12.67 8.08 0.50
CA ASN A 36 13.52 8.07 1.68
C ASN A 36 14.86 7.37 1.42
N GLY A 37 15.58 7.82 0.40
CA GLY A 37 16.93 7.38 0.09
C GLY A 37 17.00 5.96 -0.46
N SER A 38 16.16 5.63 -1.43
CA SER A 38 16.18 4.35 -2.15
C SER A 38 17.48 4.14 -2.91
N VAL A 39 17.91 2.87 -3.00
CA VAL A 39 19.17 2.45 -3.65
C VAL A 39 18.99 1.26 -4.60
N ASP A 40 17.74 0.80 -4.81
CA ASP A 40 17.42 -0.39 -5.60
C ASP A 40 16.93 -0.07 -7.03
N GLY A 41 16.89 1.21 -7.43
CA GLY A 41 16.31 1.67 -8.69
C GLY A 41 14.95 2.37 -8.55
N THR A 42 14.36 2.37 -7.35
CA THR A 42 13.08 3.07 -7.06
C THR A 42 13.14 4.54 -7.45
N ARG A 43 14.26 5.22 -7.15
CA ARG A 43 14.45 6.65 -7.41
C ARG A 43 14.47 6.96 -8.91
N GLU A 44 15.20 6.15 -9.67
CA GLU A 44 15.30 6.26 -11.13
C GLU A 44 13.93 6.04 -11.76
N LEU A 45 13.19 5.03 -11.32
CA LEU A 45 11.83 4.77 -11.78
C LEU A 45 10.88 5.94 -11.46
N LEU A 46 10.99 6.54 -10.27
CA LEU A 46 10.20 7.74 -9.92
C LEU A 46 10.50 8.91 -10.82
N ALA A 47 11.76 9.14 -11.21
CA ALA A 47 12.14 10.19 -12.16
C ALA A 47 11.49 9.94 -13.53
N GLU A 48 11.48 8.70 -14.01
CA GLU A 48 10.82 8.33 -15.28
C GLU A 48 9.30 8.54 -15.23
N TYR A 49 8.66 8.28 -14.09
CA TYR A 49 7.22 8.58 -13.91
C TYR A 49 6.97 10.08 -13.83
N ALA A 50 7.83 10.87 -13.19
CA ALA A 50 7.67 12.32 -13.10
C ALA A 50 7.75 13.00 -14.48
N ASP A 51 8.47 12.43 -15.42
CA ASP A 51 8.54 12.91 -16.81
C ASP A 51 7.29 12.55 -17.65
N ARG A 52 6.48 11.59 -17.22
CA ARG A 52 5.36 11.03 -17.99
C ARG A 52 3.99 11.25 -17.39
N ALA A 53 3.91 11.51 -16.08
CA ALA A 53 2.68 11.60 -15.32
C ALA A 53 2.75 12.69 -14.25
N PRO A 54 1.62 13.11 -13.67
CA PRO A 54 1.59 14.09 -12.58
C PRO A 54 2.15 13.53 -11.27
N VAL A 55 3.43 13.20 -11.25
CA VAL A 55 4.17 12.74 -10.08
C VAL A 55 5.13 13.84 -9.62
N THR A 56 5.03 14.20 -8.35
CA THR A 56 5.97 15.14 -7.69
C THR A 56 6.83 14.37 -6.72
N VAL A 57 8.14 14.35 -6.94
CA VAL A 57 9.10 13.60 -6.11
C VAL A 57 9.79 14.55 -5.13
N ILE A 58 9.85 14.16 -3.87
CA ILE A 58 10.57 14.82 -2.79
C ILE A 58 11.68 13.88 -2.32
N ASP A 59 12.91 14.33 -2.37
CA ASP A 59 14.05 13.64 -1.81
C ASP A 59 14.11 13.81 -0.29
N GLU A 60 14.20 12.70 0.45
CA GLU A 60 14.39 12.71 1.88
C GLU A 60 15.54 11.75 2.26
N PRO A 61 16.79 12.24 2.26
CA PRO A 61 17.96 11.38 2.51
C PRO A 61 18.16 11.01 3.97
N ALA A 62 17.37 11.60 4.89
CA ALA A 62 17.52 11.34 6.31
C ALA A 62 17.07 9.91 6.67
N HIS A 63 17.98 9.13 7.23
CA HIS A 63 17.69 7.77 7.71
C HIS A 63 17.03 7.79 9.11
N THR A 64 15.93 8.53 9.24
CA THR A 64 15.14 8.64 10.46
C THR A 64 13.71 8.22 10.18
N TYR A 65 13.01 7.72 11.21
CA TYR A 65 11.62 7.31 11.06
C TYR A 65 10.67 8.47 11.40
N ARG A 66 10.39 9.33 10.41
CA ARG A 66 9.54 10.54 10.55
C ARG A 66 8.36 10.52 9.58
N GLN A 67 7.73 9.36 9.43
CA GLN A 67 6.66 9.13 8.44
C GLN A 67 5.54 10.16 8.56
N SER A 68 5.00 10.40 9.76
CA SER A 68 3.92 11.36 10.00
C SER A 68 4.27 12.76 9.48
N GLU A 69 5.49 13.25 9.74
CA GLU A 69 5.93 14.57 9.29
C GLU A 69 6.04 14.64 7.75
N TRP A 70 6.59 13.60 7.14
CA TRP A 70 6.78 13.57 5.68
C TRP A 70 5.45 13.45 4.95
N VAL A 71 4.54 12.57 5.43
CA VAL A 71 3.22 12.42 4.82
C VAL A 71 2.38 13.69 5.02
N THR A 72 2.45 14.33 6.19
CA THR A 72 1.79 15.62 6.45
C THR A 72 2.34 16.71 5.52
N ARG A 73 3.66 16.76 5.28
CA ARG A 73 4.28 17.69 4.32
C ARG A 73 3.76 17.46 2.90
N MET A 74 3.67 16.20 2.47
CA MET A 74 3.11 15.85 1.16
C MET A 74 1.64 16.26 1.05
N ALA A 75 0.85 16.02 2.10
CA ALA A 75 -0.56 16.39 2.14
C ALA A 75 -0.75 17.91 2.00
N ARG A 76 0.03 18.72 2.72
CA ARG A 76 0.01 20.19 2.59
C ARG A 76 0.38 20.65 1.19
N LEU A 77 1.44 20.07 0.61
CA LEU A 77 1.83 20.39 -0.76
C LEU A 77 0.70 20.06 -1.76
N ALA A 78 0.04 18.91 -1.60
CA ALA A 78 -1.08 18.51 -2.45
C ALA A 78 -2.24 19.51 -2.37
N VAL A 79 -2.57 20.00 -1.18
CA VAL A 79 -3.61 21.03 -0.99
C VAL A 79 -3.19 22.37 -1.60
N GLU A 80 -2.01 22.88 -1.21
CA GLU A 80 -1.58 24.25 -1.51
C GLU A 80 -1.11 24.44 -2.97
N LYS A 81 -0.50 23.42 -3.56
CA LYS A 81 0.12 23.52 -4.90
C LYS A 81 -0.61 22.76 -5.98
N LEU A 82 -1.27 21.65 -5.63
CA LEU A 82 -1.95 20.81 -6.62
C LEU A 82 -3.48 20.98 -6.60
N GLY A 83 -4.04 21.71 -5.63
CA GLY A 83 -5.47 21.96 -5.53
C GLY A 83 -6.28 20.69 -5.29
N ALA A 84 -5.77 19.81 -4.43
CA ALA A 84 -6.49 18.60 -4.05
C ALA A 84 -7.83 18.92 -3.38
N ASP A 85 -8.88 18.16 -3.70
CA ASP A 85 -10.15 18.13 -2.98
C ASP A 85 -10.18 17.00 -1.94
N TRP A 86 -9.58 15.86 -2.29
CA TRP A 86 -9.38 14.71 -1.42
C TRP A 86 -7.94 14.19 -1.50
N LEU A 87 -7.46 13.68 -0.37
CA LEU A 87 -6.16 13.03 -0.25
C LEU A 87 -6.32 11.60 0.23
N VAL A 88 -5.61 10.68 -0.42
CA VAL A 88 -5.44 9.30 0.02
C VAL A 88 -3.96 9.04 0.31
N HIS A 89 -3.66 8.42 1.45
CA HIS A 89 -2.30 8.12 1.88
C HIS A 89 -2.02 6.65 1.66
N LEU A 90 -1.02 6.34 0.83
CA LEU A 90 -0.67 5.00 0.39
C LEU A 90 0.69 4.58 0.93
N ASP A 91 0.82 3.32 1.28
CA ASP A 91 2.10 2.63 1.28
C ASP A 91 2.30 1.98 -0.10
N ALA A 92 3.53 1.73 -0.53
CA ALA A 92 3.82 1.22 -1.89
C ALA A 92 3.17 -0.15 -2.16
N ASP A 93 2.96 -0.93 -1.12
CA ASP A 93 2.36 -2.26 -1.13
C ASP A 93 0.84 -2.26 -0.88
N GLU A 94 0.17 -1.11 -1.07
CA GLU A 94 -1.27 -0.93 -0.87
C GLU A 94 -1.97 -0.48 -2.14
N PHE A 95 -3.11 -1.10 -2.46
CA PHE A 95 -3.91 -0.86 -3.67
C PHE A 95 -5.34 -0.52 -3.28
N GLY A 96 -5.77 0.72 -3.51
CA GLY A 96 -7.14 1.16 -3.25
C GLY A 96 -8.12 0.44 -4.18
N TRP A 97 -9.17 -0.16 -3.62
CA TRP A 97 -10.14 -0.94 -4.39
C TRP A 97 -11.55 -0.57 -4.03
N THR A 98 -12.37 -0.26 -5.05
CA THR A 98 -13.79 -0.01 -4.88
C THR A 98 -14.62 -1.23 -5.27
N PHE A 99 -15.67 -1.52 -4.49
CA PHE A 99 -16.66 -2.54 -4.77
C PHE A 99 -17.98 -1.89 -5.11
N ARG A 100 -18.81 -2.54 -5.90
CA ARG A 100 -20.19 -2.11 -6.10
C ARG A 100 -20.99 -2.21 -4.80
N PRO A 101 -22.01 -1.35 -4.58
CA PRO A 101 -22.89 -1.43 -3.42
C PRO A 101 -23.46 -2.83 -3.22
N GLY A 102 -23.28 -3.40 -2.02
CA GLY A 102 -23.69 -4.77 -1.70
C GLY A 102 -22.71 -5.85 -2.15
N GLY A 103 -21.58 -5.48 -2.77
CA GLY A 103 -20.58 -6.35 -3.38
C GLY A 103 -19.44 -6.78 -2.46
N ASP A 104 -19.73 -7.24 -1.23
CA ASP A 104 -18.69 -7.90 -0.40
C ASP A 104 -18.33 -9.31 -0.91
N ARG A 105 -19.08 -9.81 -1.87
CA ARG A 105 -18.84 -11.11 -2.52
C ARG A 105 -17.95 -10.90 -3.73
N VAL A 106 -16.93 -11.73 -3.79
CA VAL A 106 -16.04 -11.89 -4.93
C VAL A 106 -16.86 -12.39 -6.12
N ASP A 107 -17.46 -11.48 -6.86
CA ASP A 107 -17.92 -11.81 -8.21
C ASP A 107 -16.69 -11.70 -9.11
N LEU A 108 -16.01 -12.84 -9.30
CA LEU A 108 -14.79 -12.94 -10.09
C LEU A 108 -15.05 -12.79 -11.59
N ASP A 109 -16.30 -12.83 -12.04
CA ASP A 109 -16.66 -12.86 -13.45
C ASP A 109 -16.90 -11.46 -14.04
N GLU A 110 -17.04 -10.41 -13.22
CA GLU A 110 -17.22 -9.05 -13.73
C GLU A 110 -15.90 -8.28 -13.89
N PRO A 111 -15.74 -7.55 -15.02
CA PRO A 111 -14.66 -6.57 -15.16
C PRO A 111 -14.78 -5.54 -14.03
N GLN A 112 -13.74 -5.44 -13.21
CA GLN A 112 -13.77 -4.55 -12.06
C GLN A 112 -13.18 -3.21 -12.44
N ASP A 113 -14.03 -2.26 -12.81
CA ASP A 113 -13.63 -0.86 -12.89
C ASP A 113 -13.45 -0.32 -11.48
N VAL A 114 -12.20 -0.15 -11.07
CA VAL A 114 -11.86 0.53 -9.83
C VAL A 114 -11.98 2.02 -10.09
N ASP A 115 -12.88 2.69 -9.38
CA ASP A 115 -13.14 4.13 -9.52
C ASP A 115 -13.02 4.81 -8.15
N LEU A 116 -11.81 5.13 -7.75
CA LEU A 116 -11.55 5.87 -6.51
C LEU A 116 -12.06 7.31 -6.61
N ALA A 117 -11.88 7.95 -7.76
CA ALA A 117 -12.31 9.32 -7.95
C ALA A 117 -13.83 9.44 -7.83
N GLY A 118 -14.60 8.57 -8.50
CA GLY A 118 -16.05 8.52 -8.37
C GLY A 118 -16.52 8.19 -6.95
N PHE A 119 -15.84 7.27 -6.27
CA PHE A 119 -16.14 6.97 -4.87
C PHE A 119 -16.02 8.21 -3.98
N PHE A 120 -14.85 8.88 -3.98
CA PHE A 120 -14.64 10.07 -3.16
C PHE A 120 -15.54 11.25 -3.56
N ALA A 121 -15.88 11.39 -4.85
CA ALA A 121 -16.83 12.39 -5.33
C ALA A 121 -18.26 12.15 -4.81
N SER A 122 -18.63 10.89 -4.58
CA SER A 122 -19.96 10.51 -4.08
C SER A 122 -20.15 10.75 -2.57
N LEU A 123 -19.07 10.95 -1.82
CA LEU A 123 -19.15 11.15 -0.37
C LEU A 123 -19.85 12.49 -0.04
N PRO A 124 -20.77 12.49 0.95
CA PRO A 124 -21.48 13.70 1.36
C PRO A 124 -20.54 14.86 1.71
N ALA A 125 -20.94 16.09 1.40
CA ALA A 125 -20.12 17.29 1.60
C ALA A 125 -19.67 17.50 3.07
N GLY A 126 -20.41 16.95 4.04
CA GLY A 126 -20.06 17.03 5.46
C GLY A 126 -19.14 15.91 5.96
N GLN A 127 -18.70 15.01 5.10
CA GLN A 127 -17.72 13.97 5.48
C GLN A 127 -16.29 14.49 5.26
N ASP A 128 -15.51 14.57 6.31
CA ASP A 128 -14.13 15.09 6.25
C ASP A 128 -13.09 13.97 6.09
N VAL A 129 -13.33 12.81 6.70
CA VAL A 129 -12.40 11.68 6.77
C VAL A 129 -13.10 10.40 6.37
N CYS A 130 -12.47 9.63 5.48
CA CYS A 130 -12.88 8.27 5.13
C CYS A 130 -11.88 7.28 5.70
N ARG A 131 -12.35 6.35 6.54
CA ARG A 131 -11.55 5.21 7.01
C ARG A 131 -11.63 4.09 6.00
N ILE A 132 -10.47 3.54 5.64
CA ILE A 132 -10.35 2.52 4.60
C ILE A 132 -9.85 1.24 5.27
N ARG A 133 -10.67 0.21 5.26
CA ARG A 133 -10.32 -1.12 5.74
C ARG A 133 -9.16 -1.68 4.93
N ARG A 134 -8.23 -2.39 5.58
CA ARG A 134 -7.19 -3.15 4.89
C ARG A 134 -7.51 -4.65 4.92
N ASP A 135 -7.31 -5.30 3.79
CA ASP A 135 -7.35 -6.75 3.63
C ASP A 135 -6.00 -7.21 3.08
N ASN A 136 -5.41 -8.27 3.66
CA ASN A 136 -4.12 -8.77 3.17
C ASN A 136 -4.31 -9.68 1.97
N MET A 137 -3.50 -9.47 0.94
CA MET A 137 -3.31 -10.44 -0.12
C MET A 137 -2.26 -11.46 0.33
N VAL A 138 -2.63 -12.72 0.27
CA VAL A 138 -1.80 -13.84 0.72
C VAL A 138 -1.68 -14.91 -0.36
N GLY A 139 -0.66 -15.75 -0.26
CA GLY A 139 -0.43 -16.80 -1.24
C GLY A 139 0.65 -17.77 -0.81
N ASP A 140 0.95 -18.70 -1.69
CA ASP A 140 2.06 -19.63 -1.53
C ASP A 140 3.29 -19.05 -2.25
N LEU A 141 4.22 -18.49 -1.48
CA LEU A 141 5.42 -17.86 -2.03
C LEU A 141 6.44 -18.86 -2.61
N ALA A 142 6.23 -20.17 -2.43
CA ALA A 142 7.00 -21.22 -3.11
C ALA A 142 6.49 -21.47 -4.53
N THR A 143 5.30 -20.97 -4.90
CA THR A 143 4.76 -21.07 -6.27
C THR A 143 5.63 -20.23 -7.21
N PRO A 144 6.03 -20.75 -8.40
CA PRO A 144 6.75 -19.95 -9.39
C PRO A 144 5.95 -18.73 -9.87
N GLY A 145 6.65 -17.69 -10.28
CA GLY A 145 6.06 -16.45 -10.79
C GLY A 145 6.35 -15.24 -9.90
N SER A 146 5.99 -14.07 -10.39
CA SER A 146 6.08 -12.81 -9.64
C SER A 146 5.03 -12.74 -8.53
N TRP A 147 5.15 -11.76 -7.63
CA TRP A 147 4.23 -11.65 -6.49
C TRP A 147 2.75 -11.51 -6.88
N PRO A 148 2.33 -10.83 -7.98
CA PRO A 148 0.92 -10.77 -8.33
C PRO A 148 0.32 -12.14 -8.67
N HIS A 149 1.12 -13.06 -9.27
CA HIS A 149 0.68 -14.42 -9.59
C HIS A 149 0.58 -15.32 -8.35
N ARG A 150 1.32 -15.00 -7.29
CA ARG A 150 1.35 -15.79 -6.06
C ARG A 150 0.32 -15.35 -5.04
N LEU A 151 0.06 -14.03 -4.95
CA LEU A 151 -0.82 -13.44 -3.94
C LEU A 151 -2.25 -13.30 -4.46
N VAL A 152 -2.91 -14.45 -4.68
CA VAL A 152 -4.25 -14.55 -5.30
C VAL A 152 -5.33 -14.99 -4.30
N TRP A 153 -5.10 -14.78 -3.02
CA TRP A 153 -6.05 -15.01 -1.96
C TRP A 153 -6.18 -13.75 -1.09
N ARG A 154 -7.40 -13.40 -0.69
CA ARG A 154 -7.67 -12.26 0.17
C ARG A 154 -8.04 -12.72 1.58
N ASP A 155 -7.25 -12.33 2.58
CA ASP A 155 -7.55 -12.48 4.00
C ASP A 155 -8.32 -11.26 4.50
N THR A 156 -9.64 -11.40 4.59
CA THR A 156 -10.56 -10.34 5.04
C THR A 156 -10.50 -10.11 6.55
N LEU A 157 -9.95 -11.06 7.31
CA LEU A 157 -9.72 -10.88 8.75
C LEU A 157 -8.52 -9.97 9.01
N ALA A 158 -7.49 -10.08 8.17
CA ALA A 158 -6.27 -9.27 8.22
C ALA A 158 -5.73 -9.13 9.64
N LEU A 159 -5.46 -10.25 10.30
CA LEU A 159 -4.98 -10.27 11.67
C LEU A 159 -3.47 -10.16 11.74
N SER A 160 -2.99 -9.37 12.70
CA SER A 160 -1.58 -9.35 13.10
C SER A 160 -1.19 -10.66 13.80
N GLU A 161 0.11 -10.87 14.04
CA GLU A 161 0.60 -12.01 14.83
C GLU A 161 -0.01 -12.08 16.25
N ARG A 162 -0.48 -10.95 16.78
CA ARG A 162 -1.16 -10.88 18.08
C ARG A 162 -2.66 -11.16 17.99
N GLY A 163 -3.18 -11.54 16.82
CA GLY A 163 -4.59 -11.82 16.60
C GLY A 163 -5.49 -10.57 16.60
N THR A 164 -4.91 -9.38 16.54
CA THR A 164 -5.66 -8.13 16.39
C THR A 164 -5.73 -7.73 14.92
N ARG A 165 -6.85 -7.15 14.50
CA ARG A 165 -6.97 -6.63 13.13
C ARG A 165 -5.92 -5.54 12.88
N ILE A 166 -5.30 -5.55 11.71
CA ILE A 166 -4.40 -4.47 11.27
C ILE A 166 -5.18 -3.17 11.15
N GLY A 167 -4.52 -2.04 11.45
CA GLY A 167 -5.18 -0.73 11.45
C GLY A 167 -5.73 -0.34 10.08
N ASP A 168 -6.87 0.34 10.05
CA ASP A 168 -7.43 0.96 8.85
C ASP A 168 -6.50 2.09 8.36
N LYS A 169 -6.65 2.53 7.12
CA LYS A 169 -6.03 3.75 6.58
C LYS A 169 -7.02 4.91 6.63
N ALA A 170 -6.50 6.14 6.54
CA ALA A 170 -7.31 7.34 6.47
C ALA A 170 -7.11 8.07 5.14
N ALA A 171 -8.21 8.46 4.50
CA ALA A 171 -8.22 9.50 3.47
C ALA A 171 -8.99 10.71 4.01
N HIS A 172 -8.70 11.92 3.53
CA HIS A 172 -9.37 13.11 4.05
C HIS A 172 -9.60 14.18 2.98
N ARG A 173 -10.60 15.05 3.22
CA ARG A 173 -10.77 16.26 2.41
C ARG A 173 -9.59 17.20 2.61
N ALA A 174 -9.34 17.97 1.57
CA ALA A 174 -8.28 18.97 1.58
C ALA A 174 -8.44 19.95 2.75
N ASP A 175 -7.47 19.93 3.66
CA ASP A 175 -7.35 20.84 4.78
C ASP A 175 -5.85 20.93 5.15
N PRO A 176 -5.20 22.10 4.97
CA PRO A 176 -3.76 22.25 5.22
C PRO A 176 -3.39 22.16 6.71
N ALA A 177 -4.38 22.25 7.62
CA ALA A 177 -4.18 22.12 9.05
C ALA A 177 -4.17 20.67 9.54
N ILE A 178 -4.55 19.71 8.68
CA ILE A 178 -4.53 18.29 9.04
C ILE A 178 -3.10 17.78 9.23
N VAL A 179 -2.93 16.97 10.28
CA VAL A 179 -1.74 16.17 10.54
C VAL A 179 -2.09 14.70 10.28
N VAL A 180 -1.31 14.05 9.44
CA VAL A 180 -1.45 12.60 9.19
C VAL A 180 -0.66 11.84 10.24
N GLU A 181 -1.36 10.98 10.96
CA GLU A 181 -0.77 10.21 12.05
C GLU A 181 0.12 9.06 11.51
N GLN A 182 0.95 8.54 12.41
CA GLN A 182 1.87 7.44 12.11
C GLN A 182 1.15 6.24 11.47
N GLY A 183 1.72 5.69 10.39
CA GLY A 183 1.15 4.56 9.64
C GLY A 183 -0.04 4.93 8.76
N ASN A 184 -0.37 6.22 8.61
CA ASN A 184 -1.53 6.70 7.85
C ASN A 184 -2.87 6.17 8.39
N HIS A 185 -2.92 5.79 9.68
CA HIS A 185 -4.09 5.15 10.29
C HIS A 185 -5.17 6.13 10.74
N ALA A 186 -4.81 7.36 10.95
CA ALA A 186 -5.70 8.42 11.40
C ALA A 186 -5.19 9.79 10.93
N VAL A 187 -6.01 10.78 11.09
CA VAL A 187 -5.65 12.19 10.95
C VAL A 187 -6.07 12.94 12.20
N SER A 188 -5.33 13.98 12.56
CA SER A 188 -5.64 14.89 13.64
C SER A 188 -5.58 16.35 13.17
N GLY A 189 -6.10 17.28 13.97
CA GLY A 189 -6.12 18.69 13.67
C GLY A 189 -6.82 19.49 14.77
N GLU A 190 -6.96 20.79 14.58
CA GLU A 190 -7.54 21.70 15.59
C GLU A 190 -9.05 21.52 15.80
N ARG A 191 -9.75 20.90 14.84
CA ARG A 191 -11.21 20.65 14.89
C ARG A 191 -11.52 19.16 14.88
N ALA A 192 -12.73 18.82 15.32
CA ALA A 192 -13.26 17.48 15.12
C ALA A 192 -13.60 17.24 13.65
N PHE A 193 -13.41 16.01 13.18
CA PHE A 193 -13.70 15.59 11.82
C PHE A 193 -14.93 14.68 11.77
N ALA A 194 -15.81 14.91 10.79
CA ALA A 194 -16.86 13.96 10.48
C ALA A 194 -16.28 12.76 9.73
N MET A 195 -16.31 11.60 10.37
CA MET A 195 -15.71 10.38 9.87
C MET A 195 -16.74 9.45 9.26
N THR A 196 -16.37 8.83 8.14
CA THR A 196 -17.14 7.74 7.53
C THR A 196 -16.25 6.52 7.31
N ALA A 197 -16.87 5.37 7.15
CA ALA A 197 -16.24 4.17 6.63
C ALA A 197 -17.23 3.51 5.67
N SER A 198 -16.76 3.02 4.55
CA SER A 198 -17.60 2.32 3.58
C SER A 198 -17.07 0.92 3.36
N PRO A 199 -17.96 -0.10 3.36
CA PRO A 199 -17.58 -1.44 2.96
C PRO A 199 -17.20 -1.53 1.47
N GLU A 200 -17.57 -0.51 0.69
CA GLU A 200 -17.30 -0.42 -0.74
C GLU A 200 -15.87 0.01 -1.07
N LEU A 201 -15.12 0.49 -0.09
CA LEU A 201 -13.71 0.87 -0.26
C LEU A 201 -12.82 0.03 0.66
N VAL A 202 -11.82 -0.62 0.07
CA VAL A 202 -10.82 -1.41 0.78
C VAL A 202 -9.42 -1.10 0.24
N MET A 203 -8.42 -1.27 1.07
CA MET A 203 -7.02 -1.26 0.67
C MET A 203 -6.54 -2.72 0.60
N LEU A 204 -6.28 -3.23 -0.60
CA LEU A 204 -5.61 -4.52 -0.79
C LEU A 204 -4.13 -4.32 -0.45
N HIS A 205 -3.63 -5.06 0.51
CA HIS A 205 -2.28 -4.92 1.03
C HIS A 205 -1.46 -6.17 0.70
N VAL A 206 -0.29 -6.01 0.11
CA VAL A 206 0.63 -7.08 -0.31
C VAL A 206 1.91 -7.07 0.54
N PRO A 207 1.82 -7.45 1.83
CA PRO A 207 2.86 -7.20 2.84
C PRO A 207 4.12 -8.03 2.65
N ASP A 208 4.02 -9.20 2.03
CA ASP A 208 5.12 -10.13 1.82
C ASP A 208 5.20 -10.55 0.36
N ARG A 209 6.24 -10.10 -0.33
CA ARG A 209 6.50 -10.38 -1.75
C ARG A 209 7.63 -11.39 -1.96
N GLY A 210 8.17 -11.96 -0.88
CA GLY A 210 9.22 -12.98 -0.87
C GLY A 210 10.38 -12.64 0.04
N TRP A 211 11.29 -13.62 0.21
CA TRP A 211 12.36 -13.57 1.20
C TRP A 211 13.27 -12.34 1.04
N GLU A 212 13.76 -12.05 -0.17
CA GLU A 212 14.72 -10.96 -0.37
C GLU A 212 14.11 -9.60 -0.06
N HIS A 213 12.85 -9.39 -0.46
CA HIS A 213 12.08 -8.21 -0.08
C HIS A 213 11.91 -8.14 1.44
N TYR A 214 11.43 -9.23 2.07
CA TYR A 214 11.19 -9.26 3.52
C TYR A 214 12.46 -8.98 4.32
N ARG A 215 13.56 -9.66 3.98
CA ARG A 215 14.87 -9.46 4.62
C ARG A 215 15.34 -8.00 4.54
N ARG A 216 15.26 -7.39 3.35
CA ARG A 216 15.64 -6.00 3.11
C ARG A 216 14.75 -5.04 3.90
N LYS A 217 13.43 -5.24 3.88
CA LYS A 217 12.43 -4.48 4.63
C LYS A 217 12.74 -4.51 6.13
N ILE A 218 13.03 -5.69 6.70
CA ILE A 218 13.36 -5.84 8.13
C ILE A 218 14.70 -5.17 8.49
N ASP A 219 15.73 -5.30 7.66
CA ASP A 219 17.02 -4.64 7.91
C ASP A 219 16.87 -3.11 7.97
N GLN A 220 16.21 -2.53 6.99
CA GLN A 220 16.01 -1.09 6.89
C GLN A 220 15.09 -0.55 8.00
N GLY A 221 13.94 -1.20 8.20
CA GLY A 221 12.99 -0.81 9.22
C GLY A 221 13.56 -0.94 10.63
N GLY A 222 14.29 -2.03 10.90
CA GLY A 222 14.96 -2.24 12.16
C GLY A 222 15.97 -1.15 12.50
N ARG A 223 16.86 -0.83 11.57
CA ARG A 223 17.83 0.28 11.72
C ARG A 223 17.13 1.62 11.93
N SER A 224 16.05 1.88 11.20
CA SER A 224 15.29 3.14 11.33
C SER A 224 14.63 3.25 12.70
N TYR A 225 14.07 2.16 13.24
CA TYR A 225 13.51 2.13 14.60
C TYR A 225 14.60 2.24 15.68
N GLU A 226 15.78 1.65 15.51
CA GLU A 226 16.90 1.85 16.44
C GLU A 226 17.34 3.32 16.48
N ALA A 227 17.41 3.98 15.34
CA ALA A 227 17.82 5.38 15.23
C ALA A 227 16.73 6.38 15.65
N SER A 228 15.48 5.96 15.77
CA SER A 228 14.32 6.86 15.93
C SER A 228 14.17 7.48 17.33
N GLY A 229 14.78 6.88 18.36
CA GLY A 229 14.56 7.28 19.77
C GLY A 229 13.13 7.00 20.29
N LEU A 230 12.29 6.31 19.53
CA LEU A 230 10.94 5.92 19.94
C LEU A 230 10.98 4.84 21.04
N PRO A 231 9.94 4.75 21.91
CA PRO A 231 9.84 3.70 22.91
C PRO A 231 9.95 2.29 22.31
N GLU A 232 10.43 1.33 23.08
CA GLU A 232 10.64 -0.06 22.60
C GLU A 232 9.36 -0.73 22.11
N GLU A 233 8.20 -0.33 22.64
CA GLU A 233 6.88 -0.82 22.22
C GLU A 233 6.52 -0.37 20.79
N ALA A 234 7.06 0.77 20.35
CA ALA A 234 6.86 1.26 19.00
C ALA A 234 7.61 0.39 18.00
N GLY A 235 6.88 -0.19 17.03
CA GLY A 235 7.46 -1.07 16.04
C GLY A 235 7.99 -2.39 16.62
N TRP A 236 7.38 -2.90 17.70
CA TRP A 236 7.82 -4.11 18.40
C TRP A 236 8.11 -5.29 17.48
N HIS A 237 7.31 -5.51 16.46
CA HIS A 237 7.47 -6.58 15.47
C HIS A 237 8.70 -6.35 14.58
N TRP A 238 8.94 -5.09 14.14
CA TRP A 238 10.13 -4.70 13.40
C TRP A 238 11.41 -4.98 14.20
N ARG A 239 11.42 -4.54 15.46
CA ARG A 239 12.57 -4.74 16.37
C ARG A 239 12.80 -6.21 16.67
N ALA A 240 11.73 -7.00 16.83
CA ALA A 240 11.83 -8.44 17.07
C ALA A 240 12.42 -9.17 15.85
N ASP A 241 11.94 -8.89 14.65
CA ASP A 241 12.44 -9.53 13.45
C ASP A 241 13.84 -9.01 13.06
N TYR A 242 14.17 -7.75 13.36
CA TYR A 242 15.52 -7.24 13.17
C TYR A 242 16.55 -7.94 14.09
N ARG A 243 16.19 -8.21 15.35
CA ARG A 243 17.02 -9.05 16.22
C ARG A 243 17.24 -10.45 15.64
N ARG A 244 16.19 -11.08 15.13
CA ARG A 244 16.29 -12.39 14.44
C ARG A 244 17.20 -12.33 13.21
N LEU A 245 17.17 -11.22 12.48
CA LEU A 245 18.08 -11.00 11.35
C LEU A 245 19.53 -10.96 11.81
N GLN A 246 19.83 -10.21 12.88
CA GLN A 246 21.16 -10.12 13.48
C GLN A 246 21.65 -11.46 14.03
N GLU A 247 20.76 -12.28 14.58
CA GLU A 247 21.02 -13.61 15.12
C GLU A 247 21.08 -14.70 14.04
N GLY A 248 20.72 -14.40 12.79
CA GLY A 248 20.69 -15.36 11.68
C GLY A 248 19.48 -16.29 11.64
N SER A 249 18.47 -16.08 12.50
CA SER A 249 17.28 -16.93 12.61
C SER A 249 16.05 -16.38 11.87
N LEU A 250 16.13 -15.20 11.23
CA LEU A 250 15.01 -14.58 10.57
C LEU A 250 14.42 -15.43 9.45
N ARG A 251 15.30 -16.08 8.65
CA ARG A 251 14.84 -16.87 7.49
C ARG A 251 13.99 -18.05 7.92
N GLU A 252 14.41 -18.80 8.93
CA GLU A 252 13.62 -19.91 9.48
C GLU A 252 12.27 -19.44 10.02
N THR A 253 12.27 -18.31 10.73
CA THR A 253 11.04 -17.69 11.23
C THR A 253 10.10 -17.25 10.08
N TRP A 254 10.64 -16.66 9.02
CA TRP A 254 9.86 -16.26 7.84
C TRP A 254 9.28 -17.49 7.12
N GLU A 255 10.08 -18.53 6.88
CA GLU A 255 9.65 -19.79 6.26
C GLU A 255 8.52 -20.46 7.07
N ALA A 256 8.63 -20.47 8.40
CA ALA A 256 7.59 -21.01 9.27
C ALA A 256 6.25 -20.26 9.22
N ARG A 257 6.26 -19.00 8.80
CA ARG A 257 5.06 -18.17 8.61
C ARG A 257 4.42 -18.34 7.23
N GLN A 258 5.10 -19.01 6.29
CA GLN A 258 4.59 -19.15 4.94
C GLN A 258 3.42 -20.14 4.87
N HIS A 259 2.56 -19.94 3.89
CA HIS A 259 1.35 -20.72 3.72
C HIS A 259 1.46 -21.64 2.50
N SER A 260 1.39 -22.94 2.73
CA SER A 260 1.31 -23.91 1.65
C SER A 260 -0.05 -23.85 0.94
N GLN A 261 -0.12 -24.34 -0.29
CA GLN A 261 -1.40 -24.50 -1.01
C GLN A 261 -2.43 -25.31 -0.23
N ALA A 262 -1.99 -26.30 0.57
CA ALA A 262 -2.88 -27.09 1.41
C ALA A 262 -3.49 -26.24 2.55
N THR A 263 -2.67 -25.41 3.20
CA THR A 263 -3.12 -24.46 4.23
C THR A 263 -4.12 -23.47 3.66
N LEU A 264 -3.81 -22.87 2.51
CA LEU A 264 -4.69 -21.90 1.85
C LEU A 264 -6.04 -22.51 1.48
N ARG A 265 -6.06 -23.72 0.92
CA ARG A 265 -7.31 -24.44 0.64
C ARG A 265 -8.13 -24.71 1.91
N THR A 266 -7.48 -25.08 3.01
CA THR A 266 -8.16 -25.30 4.30
C THR A 266 -8.81 -24.01 4.80
N TRP A 267 -8.08 -22.90 4.74
CA TRP A 267 -8.59 -21.59 5.15
C TRP A 267 -9.75 -21.10 4.27
N ALA A 268 -9.67 -21.35 2.96
CA ALA A 268 -10.76 -21.04 2.05
C ALA A 268 -12.01 -21.89 2.35
N GLY A 269 -11.82 -23.17 2.66
CA GLY A 269 -12.93 -24.09 3.02
C GLY A 269 -13.66 -23.67 4.30
N CYS A 270 -13.00 -23.00 5.25
CA CYS A 270 -13.64 -22.46 6.44
C CYS A 270 -14.00 -20.95 6.34
N GLY A 271 -13.87 -20.35 5.17
CA GLY A 271 -14.24 -18.96 4.92
C GLY A 271 -13.30 -17.90 5.52
N ARG A 272 -12.10 -18.30 5.97
CA ARG A 272 -11.10 -17.36 6.50
C ARG A 272 -10.50 -16.48 5.41
N ILE A 273 -10.25 -17.06 4.24
CA ILE A 273 -9.76 -16.36 3.05
C ILE A 273 -10.68 -16.65 1.87
N VAL A 274 -10.63 -15.79 0.88
CA VAL A 274 -11.36 -15.97 -0.39
C VAL A 274 -10.41 -15.93 -1.57
N PRO A 275 -10.63 -16.72 -2.65
CA PRO A 275 -9.88 -16.54 -3.89
C PRO A 275 -10.06 -15.11 -4.40
N ASP A 276 -8.97 -14.46 -4.79
CA ASP A 276 -9.03 -13.10 -5.29
C ASP A 276 -7.83 -12.80 -6.19
N ASP A 277 -7.98 -12.99 -7.47
CA ASP A 277 -6.96 -12.70 -8.49
C ASP A 277 -7.21 -11.37 -9.22
N ARG A 278 -8.12 -10.53 -8.71
CA ARG A 278 -8.54 -9.30 -9.39
C ARG A 278 -7.40 -8.30 -9.56
N LEU A 279 -6.50 -8.21 -8.58
CA LEU A 279 -5.33 -7.35 -8.68
C LEU A 279 -4.42 -7.80 -9.84
N LEU A 280 -4.13 -9.10 -9.94
CA LEU A 280 -3.37 -9.65 -11.07
C LEU A 280 -4.04 -9.32 -12.40
N ARG A 281 -5.32 -9.66 -12.57
CA ARG A 281 -6.07 -9.42 -13.82
C ARG A 281 -6.11 -7.92 -14.18
N ARG A 282 -6.27 -7.04 -13.19
CA ARG A 282 -6.24 -5.61 -13.41
C ARG A 282 -4.87 -5.13 -13.91
N LEU A 283 -3.79 -5.57 -13.27
CA LEU A 283 -2.43 -5.22 -13.71
C LEU A 283 -2.15 -5.73 -15.12
N ASP A 284 -2.59 -6.93 -15.47
CA ASP A 284 -2.50 -7.47 -16.83
C ASP A 284 -3.27 -6.61 -17.84
N MET A 285 -4.49 -6.17 -17.52
CA MET A 285 -5.27 -5.29 -18.40
C MET A 285 -4.58 -3.93 -18.59
N LEU A 286 -3.96 -3.39 -17.54
CA LEU A 286 -3.29 -2.09 -17.59
C LEU A 286 -2.04 -2.10 -18.46
N ARG A 287 -1.42 -3.25 -18.77
CA ARG A 287 -0.24 -3.34 -19.66
C ARG A 287 -0.42 -2.62 -20.99
N ALA A 288 -1.62 -2.67 -21.55
CA ALA A 288 -1.92 -2.05 -22.84
C ALA A 288 -1.98 -0.51 -22.80
N THR A 289 -2.21 0.07 -21.64
CA THR A 289 -2.44 1.51 -21.44
C THR A 289 -1.50 2.12 -20.40
N ALA A 290 -0.53 1.36 -19.92
CA ALA A 290 0.37 1.77 -18.87
C ALA A 290 1.17 3.03 -19.25
N ILE A 291 1.38 3.91 -18.31
CA ILE A 291 2.26 5.08 -18.39
C ILE A 291 3.70 4.62 -18.62
N HIS A 292 4.08 3.51 -17.97
CA HIS A 292 5.39 2.90 -18.08
C HIS A 292 5.30 1.37 -18.30
N PRO A 293 4.99 0.92 -19.55
CA PRO A 293 4.75 -0.50 -19.83
C PRO A 293 5.87 -1.43 -19.38
N GLN A 294 7.13 -1.06 -19.63
CA GLN A 294 8.30 -1.89 -19.29
C GLN A 294 8.43 -2.11 -17.79
N ALA A 295 8.17 -1.08 -16.97
CA ALA A 295 8.22 -1.21 -15.53
C ALA A 295 7.07 -2.07 -14.99
N LEU A 296 5.88 -1.99 -15.59
CA LEU A 296 4.76 -2.85 -15.21
C LEU A 296 5.00 -4.30 -15.66
N ASP A 297 5.58 -4.51 -16.85
CA ASP A 297 5.97 -5.84 -17.33
C ASP A 297 6.99 -6.49 -16.41
N ALA A 298 7.93 -5.72 -15.88
CA ALA A 298 8.89 -6.20 -14.88
C ALA A 298 8.21 -6.72 -13.61
N VAL A 299 7.22 -5.99 -13.08
CA VAL A 299 6.43 -6.44 -11.92
C VAL A 299 5.67 -7.73 -12.21
N LEU A 300 5.10 -7.86 -13.40
CA LEU A 300 4.34 -9.05 -13.82
C LEU A 300 5.23 -10.24 -14.19
N GLY A 301 6.55 -10.08 -14.20
CA GLY A 301 7.48 -11.15 -14.51
C GLY A 301 7.53 -11.51 -16.00
N ALA A 302 7.15 -10.59 -16.87
CA ALA A 302 7.23 -10.74 -18.31
C ALA A 302 8.60 -10.34 -18.90
N GLY A 303 9.51 -9.84 -18.07
CA GLY A 303 10.91 -9.57 -18.40
C GLY A 303 11.84 -10.56 -17.70
N ASP A 304 12.80 -11.11 -18.41
CA ASP A 304 13.92 -11.82 -17.79
C ASP A 304 14.73 -10.82 -16.92
N PHE A 305 14.79 -11.05 -15.62
CA PHE A 305 15.74 -10.42 -14.71
C PHE A 305 16.95 -11.30 -14.51
#